data_e685ec5d1e561ea725336c3f9b260e00
#
_entry.id   e685ec5d1e561ea725336c3f9b260e00
#
_cell.length_a   1.000
_cell.length_b   1.000
_cell.length_c   1.000
_cell.angle_alpha   90.00
_cell.angle_beta   90.00
_cell.angle_gamma   90.00
#
_symmetry.space_group_name_H-M   'P 1'
#
loop_
_entity.id
_entity.type
_entity.pdbx_description
1 polymer ?
#
loop_
_entity_poly.entity_id
_entity_poly.type
_entity_poly.pdbx_seq_one_letter_code
_entity_poly.pdbx_strand_id
1 'polypeptide(L)'
;DFSQRQIDDGKAMLDECGITNVRLVQANLLEVDDSWGRFDYIIAHGLYSWVSPEVQAKVMEVCSRNLAPNGIAYVSYNCNPGWRIRGMFREMMLFHTAGLKTPADKIKHARALLDYLASSTGQKTPYGALLQKEAATIRNADDGYLSHEHFEANNHSLYFHEFMAQAHQVDLMYLAESPVQTMFDADFDAKTTETLQQLGSGNILHVEQYMDFLRNRTFRQTLLVHKNVQLTRNLDWRNLLPLRIGINQALSCGPHDVDSNEVVEYTELPSGLKFTATHPGIKAALQLLR
;
A
#
# COMPACT_ATOMS: atom_id res chain seq x y z
N ASP A 1 -6.59 7.43 18.24
CA ASP A 1 -7.83 7.72 17.49
C ASP A 1 -8.59 8.87 18.16
N PHE A 2 -9.38 9.62 17.39
CA PHE A 2 -10.22 10.70 17.90
C PHE A 2 -11.50 10.19 18.58
N SER A 3 -12.00 9.03 18.15
CA SER A 3 -13.23 8.42 18.64
C SER A 3 -13.02 7.64 19.94
N GLN A 4 -13.62 8.10 21.04
CA GLN A 4 -13.60 7.38 22.33
C GLN A 4 -14.18 5.96 22.20
N ARG A 5 -15.25 5.79 21.40
CA ARG A 5 -15.85 4.49 21.16
C ARG A 5 -14.84 3.50 20.56
N GLN A 6 -14.09 3.90 19.53
CA GLN A 6 -13.09 3.04 18.91
C GLN A 6 -11.94 2.70 19.86
N ILE A 7 -11.56 3.62 20.74
CA ILE A 7 -10.60 3.36 21.80
C ILE A 7 -11.13 2.31 22.78
N ASP A 8 -12.39 2.41 23.19
CA ASP A 8 -12.99 1.49 24.15
C ASP A 8 -13.18 0.09 23.52
N ASP A 9 -13.67 0.01 22.29
CA ASP A 9 -13.78 -1.24 21.53
C ASP A 9 -12.39 -1.89 21.33
N GLY A 10 -11.39 -1.10 21.01
CA GLY A 10 -10.01 -1.58 20.86
C GLY A 10 -9.40 -2.08 22.16
N LYS A 11 -9.64 -1.42 23.31
CA LYS A 11 -9.19 -1.90 24.62
C LYS A 11 -9.83 -3.23 24.99
N ALA A 12 -11.14 -3.36 24.77
CA ALA A 12 -11.83 -4.62 25.00
C ALA A 12 -11.22 -5.78 24.19
N MET A 13 -10.88 -5.53 22.93
CA MET A 13 -10.21 -6.52 22.08
C MET A 13 -8.79 -6.86 22.57
N LEU A 14 -8.00 -5.87 23.02
CA LEU A 14 -6.67 -6.12 23.58
C LEU A 14 -6.75 -6.98 24.85
N ASP A 15 -7.72 -6.70 25.71
CA ASP A 15 -7.96 -7.47 26.96
C ASP A 15 -8.37 -8.92 26.63
N GLU A 16 -9.28 -9.12 25.68
CA GLU A 16 -9.70 -10.45 25.21
C GLU A 16 -8.53 -11.26 24.63
N CYS A 17 -7.64 -10.59 23.87
CA CYS A 17 -6.43 -11.21 23.30
C CYS A 17 -5.27 -11.37 24.29
N GLY A 18 -5.38 -10.84 25.51
CA GLY A 18 -4.30 -10.85 26.50
C GLY A 18 -3.09 -9.99 26.11
N ILE A 19 -3.29 -8.95 25.28
CA ILE A 19 -2.23 -8.07 24.81
C ILE A 19 -2.03 -6.91 25.79
N THR A 20 -0.84 -6.84 26.41
CA THR A 20 -0.54 -5.87 27.48
C THR A 20 0.48 -4.79 27.09
N ASN A 21 1.14 -4.93 25.96
CA ASN A 21 2.20 -4.03 25.48
C ASN A 21 1.72 -2.99 24.47
N VAL A 22 0.40 -2.80 24.33
CA VAL A 22 -0.22 -1.79 23.46
C VAL A 22 -0.93 -0.74 24.31
N ARG A 23 -0.71 0.53 23.98
CA ARG A 23 -1.41 1.67 24.59
C ARG A 23 -2.28 2.35 23.55
N LEU A 24 -3.60 2.32 23.74
CA LEU A 24 -4.55 3.08 22.95
C LEU A 24 -4.83 4.44 23.60
N VAL A 25 -4.75 5.50 22.81
CA VAL A 25 -4.94 6.87 23.29
C VAL A 25 -6.02 7.55 22.48
N GLN A 26 -7.04 8.12 23.16
CA GLN A 26 -7.95 9.05 22.50
C GLN A 26 -7.23 10.39 22.38
N ALA A 27 -7.00 10.84 21.14
CA ALA A 27 -6.36 12.11 20.87
C ALA A 27 -6.74 12.64 19.48
N ASN A 28 -6.71 13.96 19.36
CA ASN A 28 -6.75 14.62 18.07
C ASN A 28 -5.31 14.66 17.49
N LEU A 29 -5.14 14.17 16.28
CA LEU A 29 -3.84 14.15 15.63
C LEU A 29 -3.22 15.56 15.49
N LEU A 30 -4.06 16.58 15.30
CA LEU A 30 -3.61 17.97 15.21
C LEU A 30 -2.92 18.48 16.49
N GLU A 31 -3.19 17.84 17.63
CA GLU A 31 -2.63 18.20 18.95
C GLU A 31 -1.39 17.39 19.33
N VAL A 32 -0.97 16.44 18.49
CA VAL A 32 0.25 15.66 18.72
C VAL A 32 1.47 16.56 18.56
N ASP A 33 2.33 16.57 19.57
CA ASP A 33 3.53 17.41 19.62
C ASP A 33 4.76 16.60 20.14
N ASP A 34 5.84 17.29 20.43
CA ASP A 34 7.10 16.67 20.89
C ASP A 34 6.97 15.99 22.28
N SER A 35 5.95 16.31 23.07
CA SER A 35 5.73 15.67 24.38
C SER A 35 5.37 14.19 24.28
N TRP A 36 4.94 13.74 23.10
CA TRP A 36 4.70 12.33 22.82
C TRP A 36 5.99 11.50 22.72
N GLY A 37 7.14 12.16 22.61
CA GLY A 37 8.45 11.53 22.52
C GLY A 37 8.82 11.14 21.10
N ARG A 38 9.86 10.29 20.98
CA ARG A 38 10.38 9.79 19.71
C ARG A 38 10.16 8.30 19.58
N PHE A 39 9.86 7.86 18.36
CA PHE A 39 9.52 6.49 18.01
C PHE A 39 10.45 5.96 16.93
N ASP A 40 10.85 4.69 17.04
CA ASP A 40 11.63 4.02 16.00
C ASP A 40 10.79 3.76 14.74
N TYR A 41 9.47 3.58 14.91
CA TYR A 41 8.52 3.41 13.81
C TYR A 41 7.29 4.30 14.03
N ILE A 42 6.90 5.01 12.97
CA ILE A 42 5.63 5.75 12.90
C ILE A 42 4.86 5.19 11.72
N ILE A 43 3.63 4.71 11.95
CA ILE A 43 2.81 4.04 10.92
C ILE A 43 1.50 4.80 10.73
N ALA A 44 1.30 5.35 9.54
CA ALA A 44 0.05 5.95 9.07
C ALA A 44 -0.52 5.11 7.92
N HIS A 45 -1.17 3.98 8.28
CA HIS A 45 -1.79 3.08 7.30
C HIS A 45 -3.28 3.39 7.13
N GLY A 46 -3.73 3.55 5.88
CA GLY A 46 -5.13 3.82 5.57
C GLY A 46 -5.66 5.15 6.12
N LEU A 47 -4.78 6.15 6.29
CA LEU A 47 -5.15 7.45 6.87
C LEU A 47 -4.96 8.60 5.87
N TYR A 48 -3.81 8.70 5.24
CA TYR A 48 -3.33 9.91 4.56
C TYR A 48 -4.26 10.41 3.45
N SER A 49 -4.85 9.53 2.69
CA SER A 49 -5.79 9.89 1.60
C SER A 49 -7.20 10.25 2.08
N TRP A 50 -7.52 9.97 3.34
CA TRP A 50 -8.88 10.08 3.89
C TRP A 50 -9.07 11.26 4.83
N VAL A 51 -8.06 12.09 4.99
CA VAL A 51 -8.07 13.25 5.86
C VAL A 51 -7.88 14.54 5.09
N SER A 52 -8.21 15.68 5.71
CA SER A 52 -8.03 16.98 5.10
C SER A 52 -6.55 17.31 4.85
N PRO A 53 -6.23 18.22 3.91
CA PRO A 53 -4.84 18.66 3.68
C PRO A 53 -4.12 19.17 4.94
N GLU A 54 -4.84 19.79 5.87
CA GLU A 54 -4.30 20.21 7.16
C GLU A 54 -3.82 19.01 8.00
N VAL A 55 -4.65 17.97 8.07
CA VAL A 55 -4.28 16.75 8.79
C VAL A 55 -3.17 15.99 8.06
N GLN A 56 -3.15 15.99 6.72
CA GLN A 56 -2.03 15.44 5.94
C GLN A 56 -0.70 16.12 6.29
N ALA A 57 -0.69 17.46 6.34
CA ALA A 57 0.49 18.22 6.74
C ALA A 57 0.93 17.87 8.17
N LYS A 58 -0.04 17.70 9.09
CA LYS A 58 0.25 17.26 10.47
C LYS A 58 0.80 15.84 10.55
N VAL A 59 0.32 14.91 9.75
CA VAL A 59 0.93 13.55 9.64
C VAL A 59 2.40 13.66 9.27
N MET A 60 2.74 14.47 8.27
CA MET A 60 4.14 14.67 7.85
C MET A 60 4.97 15.35 8.95
N GLU A 61 4.42 16.35 9.64
CA GLU A 61 5.07 16.98 10.78
C GLU A 61 5.37 15.98 11.90
N VAL A 62 4.39 15.16 12.28
CA VAL A 62 4.57 14.10 13.30
C VAL A 62 5.62 13.08 12.84
N CYS A 63 5.58 12.65 11.59
CA CYS A 63 6.60 11.76 11.02
C CYS A 63 8.00 12.39 11.05
N SER A 64 8.14 13.71 10.98
CA SER A 64 9.44 14.38 11.09
C SER A 64 9.86 14.60 12.53
N ARG A 65 8.98 15.17 13.37
CA ARG A 65 9.34 15.61 14.73
C ARG A 65 9.44 14.49 15.74
N ASN A 66 8.55 13.49 15.61
CA ASN A 66 8.46 12.38 16.57
C ASN A 66 9.20 11.11 16.09
N LEU A 67 9.87 11.13 14.95
CA LEU A 67 10.70 10.01 14.52
C LEU A 67 12.06 10.05 15.21
N ALA A 68 12.54 8.88 15.68
CA ALA A 68 13.90 8.72 16.18
C ALA A 68 14.93 8.98 15.07
N PRO A 69 16.19 9.34 15.38
CA PRO A 69 17.18 9.70 14.36
C PRO A 69 17.38 8.68 13.23
N ASN A 70 17.26 7.39 13.55
CA ASN A 70 17.35 6.27 12.59
C ASN A 70 16.00 5.55 12.43
N GLY A 71 14.91 6.20 12.83
CA GLY A 71 13.57 5.65 12.72
C GLY A 71 13.05 5.62 11.30
N ILE A 72 11.98 4.87 11.08
CA ILE A 72 11.30 4.73 9.78
C ILE A 72 9.84 5.14 9.95
N ALA A 73 9.39 6.09 9.12
CA ALA A 73 7.98 6.41 8.99
C ALA A 73 7.39 5.67 7.79
N TYR A 74 6.27 5.00 8.01
CA TYR A 74 5.47 4.34 6.98
C TYR A 74 4.20 5.15 6.75
N VAL A 75 3.97 5.55 5.50
CA VAL A 75 2.75 6.25 5.10
C VAL A 75 2.16 5.58 3.87
N SER A 76 0.91 5.13 3.99
CA SER A 76 0.18 4.61 2.83
C SER A 76 -0.82 5.63 2.30
N TYR A 77 -0.98 5.67 0.97
CA TYR A 77 -1.88 6.60 0.31
C TYR A 77 -2.32 6.11 -1.07
N ASN A 78 -3.47 6.62 -1.51
CA ASN A 78 -4.00 6.40 -2.85
C ASN A 78 -3.15 7.13 -3.89
N CYS A 79 -2.67 6.40 -4.90
CA CYS A 79 -1.68 6.87 -5.84
C CYS A 79 -2.27 7.09 -7.25
N ASN A 80 -1.92 8.22 -7.84
CA ASN A 80 -2.16 8.51 -9.26
C ASN A 80 -1.04 7.89 -10.14
N PRO A 81 -1.36 7.50 -11.39
CA PRO A 81 -2.59 7.76 -12.14
C PRO A 81 -3.73 6.79 -11.84
N GLY A 82 -3.45 5.59 -11.30
CA GLY A 82 -4.44 4.52 -11.20
C GLY A 82 -5.66 4.88 -10.36
N TRP A 83 -5.48 5.63 -9.28
CA TRP A 83 -6.60 6.06 -8.45
C TRP A 83 -7.57 7.00 -9.17
N ARG A 84 -7.13 7.80 -10.15
CA ARG A 84 -8.03 8.67 -10.91
C ARG A 84 -9.09 7.89 -11.68
N ILE A 85 -8.75 6.70 -12.15
CA ILE A 85 -9.72 5.81 -12.80
C ILE A 85 -10.80 5.39 -11.79
N ARG A 86 -10.42 4.98 -10.59
CA ARG A 86 -11.37 4.66 -9.52
C ARG A 86 -12.16 5.88 -9.06
N GLY A 87 -11.53 7.04 -9.00
CA GLY A 87 -12.16 8.31 -8.67
C GLY A 87 -13.33 8.64 -9.60
N MET A 88 -13.21 8.38 -10.89
CA MET A 88 -14.29 8.57 -11.86
C MET A 88 -15.54 7.74 -11.47
N PHE A 89 -15.39 6.49 -11.11
CA PHE A 89 -16.53 5.65 -10.69
C PHE A 89 -17.08 6.08 -9.34
N ARG A 90 -16.22 6.49 -8.41
CA ARG A 90 -16.62 7.07 -7.13
C ARG A 90 -17.53 8.28 -7.33
N GLU A 91 -17.15 9.20 -8.20
CA GLU A 91 -17.95 10.40 -8.49
C GLU A 91 -19.33 10.05 -9.07
N MET A 92 -19.41 9.05 -9.97
CA MET A 92 -20.69 8.55 -10.48
C MET A 92 -21.58 7.98 -9.37
N MET A 93 -21.00 7.16 -8.47
CA MET A 93 -21.72 6.59 -7.34
C MET A 93 -22.19 7.67 -6.37
N LEU A 94 -21.33 8.63 -6.02
CA LEU A 94 -21.71 9.76 -5.16
C LEU A 94 -22.83 10.60 -5.75
N PHE A 95 -22.76 10.92 -7.04
CA PHE A 95 -23.82 11.64 -7.74
C PHE A 95 -25.16 10.88 -7.65
N HIS A 96 -25.16 9.59 -7.97
CA HIS A 96 -26.38 8.77 -7.99
C HIS A 96 -26.99 8.60 -6.60
N THR A 97 -26.18 8.56 -5.56
CA THR A 97 -26.61 8.28 -4.19
C THR A 97 -26.76 9.51 -3.30
N ALA A 98 -26.59 10.72 -3.85
CA ALA A 98 -26.58 11.97 -3.08
C ALA A 98 -27.81 12.19 -2.21
N GLY A 99 -29.00 11.73 -2.65
CA GLY A 99 -30.26 11.85 -1.91
C GLY A 99 -30.51 10.75 -0.89
N LEU A 100 -29.66 9.73 -0.81
CA LEU A 100 -29.85 8.58 0.07
C LEU A 100 -29.20 8.83 1.44
N LYS A 101 -29.91 8.39 2.51
CA LYS A 101 -29.49 8.69 3.89
C LYS A 101 -28.68 7.57 4.53
N THR A 102 -28.96 6.30 4.20
CA THR A 102 -28.31 5.18 4.87
C THR A 102 -27.11 4.64 4.06
N PRO A 103 -26.02 4.23 4.70
CA PRO A 103 -24.89 3.58 4.01
C PRO A 103 -25.32 2.35 3.19
N ALA A 104 -26.22 1.53 3.74
CA ALA A 104 -26.70 0.33 3.06
C ALA A 104 -27.44 0.66 1.76
N ASP A 105 -28.31 1.69 1.76
CA ASP A 105 -28.99 2.13 0.53
C ASP A 105 -28.00 2.69 -0.49
N LYS A 106 -27.02 3.49 -0.04
CA LYS A 106 -25.98 4.01 -0.94
C LYS A 106 -25.22 2.89 -1.63
N ILE A 107 -24.77 1.87 -0.90
CA ILE A 107 -24.03 0.72 -1.45
C ILE A 107 -24.89 -0.05 -2.44
N LYS A 108 -26.14 -0.36 -2.06
CA LYS A 108 -27.09 -1.08 -2.92
C LYS A 108 -27.31 -0.35 -4.25
N HIS A 109 -27.55 0.96 -4.20
CA HIS A 109 -27.80 1.78 -5.38
C HIS A 109 -26.53 2.00 -6.22
N ALA A 110 -25.37 2.12 -5.60
CA ALA A 110 -24.09 2.21 -6.29
C ALA A 110 -23.78 0.95 -7.12
N ARG A 111 -23.99 -0.25 -6.52
CA ARG A 111 -23.86 -1.51 -7.26
C ARG A 111 -24.80 -1.59 -8.44
N ALA A 112 -26.09 -1.27 -8.22
CA ALA A 112 -27.10 -1.27 -9.28
C ALA A 112 -26.75 -0.29 -10.42
N LEU A 113 -26.25 0.90 -10.10
CA LEU A 113 -25.78 1.87 -11.09
C LEU A 113 -24.64 1.30 -11.95
N LEU A 114 -23.60 0.76 -11.33
CA LEU A 114 -22.46 0.25 -12.07
C LEU A 114 -22.82 -0.98 -12.92
N ASP A 115 -23.69 -1.87 -12.42
CA ASP A 115 -24.22 -2.99 -13.18
C ASP A 115 -25.03 -2.52 -14.40
N TYR A 116 -25.87 -1.50 -14.21
CA TYR A 116 -26.63 -0.88 -15.31
C TYR A 116 -25.69 -0.27 -16.37
N LEU A 117 -24.72 0.54 -15.94
CA LEU A 117 -23.76 1.16 -16.86
C LEU A 117 -22.93 0.11 -17.61
N ALA A 118 -22.46 -0.92 -16.91
CA ALA A 118 -21.68 -1.99 -17.51
C ALA A 118 -22.50 -2.81 -18.52
N SER A 119 -23.79 -3.05 -18.27
CA SER A 119 -24.67 -3.77 -19.20
C SER A 119 -25.12 -2.92 -20.40
N SER A 120 -25.23 -1.61 -20.20
CA SER A 120 -25.74 -0.68 -21.24
C SER A 120 -24.64 -0.15 -22.16
N THR A 121 -23.37 -0.26 -21.74
CA THR A 121 -22.23 0.24 -22.54
C THR A 121 -21.65 -0.89 -23.39
N GLY A 122 -21.29 -0.59 -24.64
CA GLY A 122 -20.74 -1.59 -25.56
C GLY A 122 -19.43 -2.23 -25.00
N GLN A 123 -19.48 -3.51 -24.72
CA GLN A 123 -18.39 -4.27 -24.07
C GLN A 123 -17.07 -4.25 -24.86
N LYS A 124 -17.15 -4.05 -26.17
CA LYS A 124 -15.97 -4.00 -27.07
C LYS A 124 -15.26 -2.64 -27.08
N THR A 125 -15.81 -1.64 -26.39
CA THR A 125 -15.14 -0.35 -26.24
C THR A 125 -14.19 -0.34 -25.05
N PRO A 126 -13.08 0.43 -25.09
CA PRO A 126 -12.18 0.56 -23.94
C PRO A 126 -12.91 0.99 -22.66
N TYR A 127 -13.86 1.92 -22.78
CA TYR A 127 -14.69 2.37 -21.65
C TYR A 127 -15.61 1.26 -21.12
N GLY A 128 -16.24 0.49 -22.02
CA GLY A 128 -17.07 -0.65 -21.61
C GLY A 128 -16.28 -1.75 -20.89
N ALA A 129 -15.08 -2.06 -21.36
CA ALA A 129 -14.19 -3.00 -20.68
C ALA A 129 -13.79 -2.51 -19.27
N LEU A 130 -13.52 -1.21 -19.12
CA LEU A 130 -13.21 -0.59 -17.85
C LEU A 130 -14.40 -0.66 -16.88
N LEU A 131 -15.60 -0.33 -17.34
CA LEU A 131 -16.85 -0.44 -16.58
C LEU A 131 -17.11 -1.87 -16.11
N GLN A 132 -16.94 -2.86 -16.99
CA GLN A 132 -17.11 -4.28 -16.64
C GLN A 132 -16.17 -4.70 -15.50
N LYS A 133 -14.90 -4.31 -15.61
CA LYS A 133 -13.88 -4.60 -14.59
C LYS A 133 -14.25 -3.99 -13.25
N GLU A 134 -14.61 -2.70 -13.25
CA GLU A 134 -14.92 -1.98 -12.00
C GLU A 134 -16.23 -2.48 -11.38
N ALA A 135 -17.28 -2.69 -12.19
CA ALA A 135 -18.53 -3.27 -11.70
C ALA A 135 -18.31 -4.64 -11.04
N ALA A 136 -17.46 -5.49 -11.61
CA ALA A 136 -17.10 -6.78 -11.02
C ALA A 136 -16.36 -6.62 -9.69
N THR A 137 -15.44 -5.66 -9.59
CA THR A 137 -14.72 -5.35 -8.35
C THR A 137 -15.69 -4.89 -7.25
N ILE A 138 -16.55 -3.93 -7.54
CA ILE A 138 -17.54 -3.37 -6.61
C ILE A 138 -18.60 -4.39 -6.18
N ARG A 139 -19.02 -5.28 -7.09
CA ARG A 139 -19.98 -6.34 -6.78
C ARG A 139 -19.45 -7.32 -5.72
N ASN A 140 -18.17 -7.65 -5.80
CA ASN A 140 -17.52 -8.66 -4.95
C ASN A 140 -16.92 -8.07 -3.66
N ALA A 141 -16.84 -6.76 -3.54
CA ALA A 141 -16.28 -6.10 -2.38
C ALA A 141 -17.23 -6.15 -1.17
N ASP A 142 -16.67 -6.16 0.04
CA ASP A 142 -17.42 -6.05 1.29
C ASP A 142 -18.07 -4.67 1.44
N ASP A 143 -19.25 -4.61 2.09
CA ASP A 143 -20.01 -3.37 2.27
C ASP A 143 -19.27 -2.33 3.12
N GLY A 144 -18.55 -2.79 4.16
CA GLY A 144 -17.74 -1.92 5.01
C GLY A 144 -16.58 -1.29 4.21
N TYR A 145 -15.90 -2.11 3.40
CA TYR A 145 -14.85 -1.63 2.49
C TYR A 145 -15.41 -0.59 1.51
N LEU A 146 -16.55 -0.87 0.85
CA LEU A 146 -17.15 0.07 -0.11
C LEU A 146 -17.59 1.38 0.55
N SER A 147 -18.14 1.30 1.76
CA SER A 147 -18.54 2.49 2.52
C SER A 147 -17.34 3.40 2.75
N HIS A 148 -16.23 2.84 3.21
CA HIS A 148 -15.01 3.58 3.47
C HIS A 148 -14.35 4.08 2.17
N GLU A 149 -14.14 3.21 1.19
CA GLU A 149 -13.36 3.52 -0.02
C GLU A 149 -14.07 4.52 -0.96
N HIS A 150 -15.41 4.49 -1.03
CA HIS A 150 -16.14 5.24 -2.04
C HIS A 150 -17.08 6.32 -1.49
N PHE A 151 -17.44 6.28 -0.21
CA PHE A 151 -18.43 7.23 0.35
C PHE A 151 -17.88 8.17 1.40
N GLU A 152 -16.61 8.04 1.80
CA GLU A 152 -15.97 9.01 2.68
C GLU A 152 -15.90 10.41 2.05
N ALA A 153 -16.05 11.45 2.87
CA ALA A 153 -16.05 12.84 2.40
C ALA A 153 -14.69 13.25 1.79
N ASN A 154 -13.61 12.86 2.45
CA ASN A 154 -12.26 13.09 1.97
C ASN A 154 -11.76 11.87 1.18
N ASN A 155 -11.19 12.13 0.02
CA ASN A 155 -10.49 11.12 -0.79
C ASN A 155 -9.48 11.85 -1.67
N HIS A 156 -8.26 11.95 -1.16
CA HIS A 156 -7.16 12.68 -1.81
C HIS A 156 -6.12 11.69 -2.31
N SER A 157 -6.03 11.54 -3.63
CA SER A 157 -4.96 10.79 -4.27
C SER A 157 -3.86 11.71 -4.73
N LEU A 158 -2.62 11.25 -4.64
CA LEU A 158 -1.43 12.02 -5.01
C LEU A 158 -0.59 11.25 -6.02
N TYR A 159 0.11 11.98 -6.88
CA TYR A 159 1.27 11.41 -7.55
C TYR A 159 2.41 11.22 -6.54
N PHE A 160 3.29 10.27 -6.80
CA PHE A 160 4.44 10.01 -5.93
C PHE A 160 5.32 11.25 -5.73
N HIS A 161 5.58 12.00 -6.81
CA HIS A 161 6.38 13.22 -6.71
C HIS A 161 5.71 14.31 -5.86
N GLU A 162 4.37 14.41 -5.87
CA GLU A 162 3.62 15.35 -5.01
C GLU A 162 3.74 14.95 -3.54
N PHE A 163 3.58 13.66 -3.24
CA PHE A 163 3.79 13.13 -1.89
C PHE A 163 5.22 13.38 -1.40
N MET A 164 6.23 13.12 -2.25
CA MET A 164 7.62 13.37 -1.89
C MET A 164 7.94 14.87 -1.72
N ALA A 165 7.29 15.75 -2.47
CA ALA A 165 7.42 17.19 -2.25
C ALA A 165 6.92 17.61 -0.85
N GLN A 166 5.81 17.04 -0.38
CA GLN A 166 5.32 17.27 0.99
C GLN A 166 6.28 16.72 2.05
N ALA A 167 6.81 15.51 1.85
CA ALA A 167 7.79 14.92 2.76
C ALA A 167 9.10 15.76 2.86
N HIS A 168 9.58 16.26 1.72
CA HIS A 168 10.78 17.08 1.67
C HIS A 168 10.62 18.42 2.39
N GLN A 169 9.41 18.99 2.46
CA GLN A 169 9.15 20.23 3.19
C GLN A 169 9.39 20.12 4.70
N VAL A 170 9.32 18.90 5.23
CA VAL A 170 9.54 18.60 6.65
C VAL A 170 10.82 17.78 6.89
N ASP A 171 11.80 17.88 5.99
CA ASP A 171 13.10 17.20 6.07
C ASP A 171 13.04 15.67 6.17
N LEU A 172 12.04 15.06 5.54
CA LEU A 172 11.97 13.64 5.29
C LEU A 172 12.40 13.30 3.86
N MET A 173 12.98 12.11 3.67
CA MET A 173 13.35 11.60 2.36
C MET A 173 12.88 10.16 2.14
N TYR A 174 12.81 9.77 0.87
CA TYR A 174 12.41 8.44 0.44
C TYR A 174 13.43 7.38 0.83
N LEU A 175 13.01 6.39 1.60
CA LEU A 175 13.77 5.18 1.86
C LEU A 175 13.48 4.11 0.81
N ALA A 176 12.25 3.63 0.77
CA ALA A 176 11.80 2.52 -0.06
C ALA A 176 10.26 2.44 -0.09
N GLU A 177 9.72 1.46 -0.81
CA GLU A 177 8.37 0.96 -0.60
C GLU A 177 8.39 -0.22 0.37
N SER A 178 7.38 -0.34 1.23
CA SER A 178 7.24 -1.47 2.16
C SER A 178 7.15 -2.81 1.40
N PRO A 179 6.34 -2.97 0.34
CA PRO A 179 6.44 -4.11 -0.56
C PRO A 179 7.62 -3.91 -1.53
N VAL A 180 8.82 -4.21 -1.07
CA VAL A 180 10.08 -3.94 -1.79
C VAL A 180 10.11 -4.51 -3.22
N GLN A 181 9.40 -5.60 -3.49
CA GLN A 181 9.28 -6.17 -4.82
C GLN A 181 8.67 -5.20 -5.85
N THR A 182 7.90 -4.22 -5.41
CA THR A 182 7.32 -3.20 -6.30
C THR A 182 8.31 -2.15 -6.78
N MET A 183 9.51 -2.12 -6.22
CA MET A 183 10.62 -1.26 -6.62
C MET A 183 11.48 -1.85 -7.73
N PHE A 184 11.32 -3.15 -8.01
CA PHE A 184 12.08 -3.83 -9.06
C PHE A 184 11.32 -3.75 -10.39
N ASP A 185 12.07 -3.74 -11.48
CA ASP A 185 11.60 -3.67 -12.87
C ASP A 185 11.56 -5.04 -13.56
N ALA A 186 11.61 -6.12 -12.77
CA ALA A 186 11.68 -7.50 -13.28
C ALA A 186 10.47 -7.95 -14.12
N ASP A 187 9.37 -7.23 -14.04
CA ASP A 187 8.15 -7.43 -14.84
C ASP A 187 8.19 -6.68 -16.19
N PHE A 188 9.23 -5.89 -16.45
CA PHE A 188 9.41 -5.16 -17.70
C PHE A 188 10.40 -5.88 -18.64
N ASP A 189 10.23 -5.68 -19.95
CA ASP A 189 11.22 -6.11 -20.92
C ASP A 189 12.51 -5.26 -20.83
N ALA A 190 13.60 -5.77 -21.37
CA ALA A 190 14.92 -5.11 -21.29
C ALA A 190 14.93 -3.68 -21.88
N LYS A 191 14.17 -3.44 -22.95
CA LYS A 191 14.07 -2.12 -23.58
C LYS A 191 13.32 -1.13 -22.68
N THR A 192 12.23 -1.57 -22.07
CA THR A 192 11.47 -0.75 -21.10
C THR A 192 12.32 -0.41 -19.89
N THR A 193 13.05 -1.39 -19.34
CA THR A 193 14.00 -1.18 -18.24
C THR A 193 15.09 -0.16 -18.60
N GLU A 194 15.73 -0.30 -19.76
CA GLU A 194 16.73 0.66 -20.22
C GLU A 194 16.16 2.07 -20.37
N THR A 195 15.00 2.19 -21.00
CA THR A 195 14.31 3.49 -21.18
C THR A 195 13.95 4.11 -19.82
N LEU A 196 13.46 3.31 -18.86
CA LEU A 196 13.13 3.75 -17.51
C LEU A 196 14.37 4.31 -16.79
N GLN A 197 15.52 3.65 -16.89
CA GLN A 197 16.76 4.11 -16.30
C GLN A 197 17.24 5.42 -16.95
N GLN A 198 17.14 5.55 -18.28
CA GLN A 198 17.45 6.77 -19.00
C GLN A 198 16.56 7.94 -18.57
N LEU A 199 15.23 7.74 -18.50
CA LEU A 199 14.27 8.74 -18.06
C LEU A 199 14.48 9.13 -16.59
N GLY A 200 14.84 8.17 -15.76
CA GLY A 200 15.14 8.39 -14.35
C GLY A 200 16.41 9.21 -14.11
N SER A 201 17.36 9.21 -15.07
CA SER A 201 18.62 10.00 -15.00
C SER A 201 19.36 9.85 -13.67
N GLY A 202 19.35 8.64 -13.09
CA GLY A 202 19.97 8.34 -11.79
C GLY A 202 19.17 8.83 -10.57
N ASN A 203 18.00 9.43 -10.75
CA ASN A 203 17.12 9.85 -9.68
C ASN A 203 16.05 8.79 -9.41
N ILE A 204 16.13 8.13 -8.25
CA ILE A 204 15.19 7.09 -7.84
C ILE A 204 13.73 7.60 -7.81
N LEU A 205 13.49 8.86 -7.43
CA LEU A 205 12.14 9.40 -7.37
C LEU A 205 11.50 9.51 -8.77
N HIS A 206 12.30 9.81 -9.79
CA HIS A 206 11.83 9.81 -11.17
C HIS A 206 11.54 8.38 -11.65
N VAL A 207 12.46 7.44 -11.39
CA VAL A 207 12.26 6.02 -11.75
C VAL A 207 10.95 5.50 -11.13
N GLU A 208 10.75 5.71 -9.84
CA GLU A 208 9.54 5.30 -9.12
C GLU A 208 8.27 5.95 -9.69
N GLN A 209 8.32 7.24 -10.04
CA GLN A 209 7.18 7.92 -10.65
C GLN A 209 6.85 7.35 -12.04
N TYR A 210 7.87 7.07 -12.87
CA TYR A 210 7.63 6.44 -14.18
C TYR A 210 7.12 5.00 -14.06
N MET A 211 7.58 4.24 -13.06
CA MET A 211 7.01 2.92 -12.76
C MET A 211 5.52 3.00 -12.39
N ASP A 212 5.10 4.05 -11.66
CA ASP A 212 3.67 4.27 -11.39
C ASP A 212 2.87 4.48 -12.67
N PHE A 213 3.41 5.22 -13.64
CA PHE A 213 2.76 5.43 -14.92
C PHE A 213 2.63 4.12 -15.72
N LEU A 214 3.70 3.34 -15.78
CA LEU A 214 3.71 2.06 -16.49
C LEU A 214 2.74 1.03 -15.87
N ARG A 215 2.70 0.97 -14.53
CA ARG A 215 1.87 0.03 -13.78
C ARG A 215 0.45 0.51 -13.51
N ASN A 216 0.14 1.76 -13.84
CA ASN A 216 -1.11 2.38 -13.44
C ASN A 216 -1.38 2.20 -11.94
N ARG A 217 -0.37 2.53 -11.11
CA ARG A 217 -0.39 2.26 -9.66
C ARG A 217 -1.54 2.99 -8.99
N THR A 218 -2.26 2.29 -8.10
CA THR A 218 -3.42 2.82 -7.37
C THR A 218 -3.12 3.12 -5.91
N PHE A 219 -2.08 2.50 -5.34
CA PHE A 219 -1.78 2.57 -3.90
C PHE A 219 -0.28 2.46 -3.66
N ARG A 220 0.23 3.26 -2.73
CA ARG A 220 1.62 3.23 -2.27
C ARG A 220 1.71 3.01 -0.77
N GLN A 221 2.82 2.42 -0.35
CA GLN A 221 3.18 2.16 1.04
C GLN A 221 4.62 2.61 1.24
N THR A 222 4.79 3.93 1.31
CA THR A 222 6.10 4.57 1.23
C THR A 222 6.77 4.63 2.59
N LEU A 223 8.03 4.25 2.63
CA LEU A 223 8.92 4.37 3.79
C LEU A 223 9.74 5.65 3.68
N LEU A 224 9.74 6.43 4.74
CA LEU A 224 10.45 7.69 4.86
C LEU A 224 11.44 7.63 6.03
N VAL A 225 12.54 8.35 5.90
CA VAL A 225 13.55 8.56 6.95
C VAL A 225 13.94 10.04 6.98
N HIS A 226 14.64 10.46 8.03
CA HIS A 226 15.20 11.82 8.08
C HIS A 226 16.19 12.07 6.93
N LYS A 227 16.17 13.26 6.38
CA LYS A 227 17.02 13.69 5.25
C LYS A 227 18.53 13.59 5.50
N ASN A 228 18.95 13.63 6.76
CA ASN A 228 20.35 13.52 7.16
C ASN A 228 20.86 12.09 7.28
N VAL A 229 19.98 11.09 7.13
CA VAL A 229 20.39 9.67 7.14
C VAL A 229 21.18 9.36 5.87
N GLN A 230 22.34 8.76 6.03
CA GLN A 230 23.16 8.33 4.90
C GLN A 230 22.62 7.01 4.34
N LEU A 231 21.97 7.08 3.18
CA LEU A 231 21.44 5.91 2.51
C LEU A 231 22.39 5.39 1.44
N THR A 232 22.63 4.10 1.43
CA THR A 232 23.20 3.40 0.28
C THR A 232 22.12 2.62 -0.45
N ARG A 233 22.05 2.78 -1.77
CA ARG A 233 21.11 2.04 -2.61
C ARG A 233 21.73 0.84 -3.30
N ASN A 234 23.00 0.58 -2.99
CA ASN A 234 23.66 -0.64 -3.43
C ASN A 234 23.24 -1.79 -2.51
N LEU A 235 22.46 -2.72 -3.06
CA LEU A 235 21.97 -3.89 -2.34
C LEU A 235 23.10 -4.93 -2.28
N ASP A 236 23.79 -5.00 -1.14
CA ASP A 236 24.77 -6.05 -0.87
C ASP A 236 24.10 -7.13 0.02
N TRP A 237 24.06 -8.37 -0.49
CA TRP A 237 23.50 -9.52 0.24
C TRP A 237 24.19 -9.74 1.59
N ARG A 238 25.44 -9.29 1.75
CA ARG A 238 26.16 -9.40 3.02
C ARG A 238 25.50 -8.63 4.15
N ASN A 239 24.73 -7.58 3.82
CA ASN A 239 23.96 -6.82 4.80
C ASN A 239 22.77 -7.62 5.36
N LEU A 240 22.38 -8.73 4.71
CA LEU A 240 21.33 -9.63 5.20
C LEU A 240 21.86 -10.65 6.22
N LEU A 241 23.17 -10.93 6.25
CA LEU A 241 23.74 -11.97 7.11
C LEU A 241 23.44 -11.81 8.60
N PRO A 242 23.42 -10.58 9.19
CA PRO A 242 23.07 -10.42 10.60
C PRO A 242 21.56 -10.49 10.89
N LEU A 243 20.71 -10.55 9.84
CA LEU A 243 19.27 -10.54 9.99
C LEU A 243 18.74 -11.97 10.14
N ARG A 244 17.62 -12.10 10.85
CA ARG A 244 16.83 -13.34 10.85
C ARG A 244 15.87 -13.27 9.69
N ILE A 245 15.97 -14.26 8.78
CA ILE A 245 15.12 -14.37 7.60
C ILE A 245 14.02 -15.39 7.91
N GLY A 246 12.78 -15.06 7.60
CA GLY A 246 11.62 -15.93 7.72
C GLY A 246 10.67 -15.74 6.55
N ILE A 247 9.75 -16.66 6.39
CA ILE A 247 8.62 -16.55 5.46
C ILE A 247 7.33 -16.44 6.26
N ASN A 248 6.42 -15.60 5.79
CA ASN A 248 5.14 -15.36 6.47
C ASN A 248 4.08 -16.41 6.11
N GLN A 249 4.33 -17.24 5.11
CA GLN A 249 3.35 -18.16 4.57
C GLN A 249 3.98 -19.55 4.39
N ALA A 250 3.18 -20.58 4.62
CA ALA A 250 3.65 -21.96 4.45
C ALA A 250 3.90 -22.26 2.96
N LEU A 251 4.99 -22.94 2.68
CA LEU A 251 5.31 -23.45 1.34
C LEU A 251 5.05 -24.95 1.27
N SER A 252 4.39 -25.37 0.19
CA SER A 252 4.19 -26.79 -0.15
C SER A 252 4.98 -27.13 -1.41
N CYS A 253 5.67 -28.23 -1.42
CA CYS A 253 6.31 -28.84 -2.60
C CYS A 253 6.35 -30.35 -2.46
N GLY A 254 6.49 -31.04 -3.59
CA GLY A 254 6.73 -32.49 -3.61
C GLY A 254 8.12 -32.87 -3.08
N PRO A 255 8.34 -34.20 -2.85
CA PRO A 255 9.68 -34.71 -2.56
C PRO A 255 10.65 -34.36 -3.69
N HIS A 256 11.83 -33.90 -3.37
CA HIS A 256 12.86 -33.52 -4.33
C HIS A 256 14.25 -33.62 -3.73
N ASP A 257 15.24 -33.80 -4.61
CA ASP A 257 16.65 -33.70 -4.25
C ASP A 257 17.09 -32.24 -4.26
N VAL A 258 17.49 -31.74 -3.09
CA VAL A 258 17.91 -30.34 -2.88
C VAL A 258 19.19 -30.07 -3.67
N ASP A 259 20.08 -31.02 -3.80
CA ASP A 259 21.40 -30.87 -4.46
C ASP A 259 21.32 -30.96 -5.98
N SER A 260 20.19 -31.40 -6.54
CA SER A 260 19.99 -31.46 -7.99
C SER A 260 19.75 -30.08 -8.60
N ASN A 261 19.89 -29.97 -9.95
CA ASN A 261 19.47 -28.81 -10.73
C ASN A 261 18.07 -29.03 -11.37
N GLU A 262 17.31 -30.00 -10.92
CA GLU A 262 15.95 -30.20 -11.39
C GLU A 262 15.03 -29.09 -10.95
N VAL A 263 14.04 -28.76 -11.80
CA VAL A 263 13.03 -27.75 -11.49
C VAL A 263 12.10 -28.28 -10.42
N VAL A 264 11.97 -27.56 -9.31
CA VAL A 264 11.01 -27.86 -8.24
C VAL A 264 9.96 -26.77 -8.20
N GLU A 265 8.68 -27.15 -8.29
CA GLU A 265 7.56 -26.24 -8.12
C GLU A 265 7.20 -26.15 -6.64
N TYR A 266 7.11 -24.91 -6.14
CA TYR A 266 6.64 -24.56 -4.81
C TYR A 266 5.28 -23.87 -4.93
N THR A 267 4.39 -24.17 -3.99
CA THR A 267 3.08 -23.52 -3.88
C THR A 267 2.99 -22.81 -2.54
N GLU A 268 2.71 -21.52 -2.55
CA GLU A 268 2.44 -20.72 -1.34
C GLU A 268 1.03 -21.00 -0.84
N LEU A 269 0.88 -21.20 0.46
CA LEU A 269 -0.41 -21.44 1.10
C LEU A 269 -0.77 -20.25 2.01
N PRO A 270 -2.02 -19.76 2.00
CA PRO A 270 -3.20 -20.28 1.27
C PRO A 270 -3.40 -19.68 -0.14
N SER A 271 -2.55 -18.77 -0.61
CA SER A 271 -2.76 -18.00 -1.87
C SER A 271 -2.83 -18.90 -3.11
N GLY A 272 -2.18 -20.06 -3.07
CA GLY A 272 -2.03 -20.95 -4.22
C GLY A 272 -1.03 -20.44 -5.27
N LEU A 273 -0.28 -19.36 -5.00
CA LEU A 273 0.75 -18.85 -5.89
C LEU A 273 1.83 -19.90 -6.09
N LYS A 274 2.20 -20.14 -7.36
CA LYS A 274 3.23 -21.10 -7.72
C LYS A 274 4.47 -20.41 -8.25
N PHE A 275 5.63 -20.92 -7.86
CA PHE A 275 6.93 -20.50 -8.39
C PHE A 275 7.87 -21.71 -8.46
N THR A 276 8.94 -21.57 -9.20
CA THR A 276 9.90 -22.66 -9.40
C THR A 276 11.30 -22.27 -8.93
N ALA A 277 12.04 -23.24 -8.42
CA ALA A 277 13.46 -23.12 -8.11
C ALA A 277 14.25 -24.27 -8.73
N THR A 278 15.40 -23.95 -9.31
CA THR A 278 16.33 -24.92 -9.90
C THR A 278 17.66 -24.96 -9.14
N HIS A 279 18.09 -23.82 -8.61
CA HIS A 279 19.40 -23.71 -7.96
C HIS A 279 19.40 -24.42 -6.60
N PRO A 280 20.35 -25.34 -6.33
CA PRO A 280 20.43 -26.08 -5.07
C PRO A 280 20.38 -25.22 -3.82
N GLY A 281 21.15 -24.13 -3.77
CA GLY A 281 21.17 -23.20 -2.63
C GLY A 281 19.83 -22.52 -2.38
N ILE A 282 19.05 -22.21 -3.42
CA ILE A 282 17.69 -21.64 -3.27
C ILE A 282 16.75 -22.72 -2.72
N LYS A 283 16.80 -23.94 -3.24
CA LYS A 283 16.00 -25.06 -2.73
C LYS A 283 16.30 -25.36 -1.27
N ALA A 284 17.58 -25.37 -0.90
CA ALA A 284 18.01 -25.55 0.50
C ALA A 284 17.47 -24.44 1.41
N ALA A 285 17.57 -23.18 0.99
CA ALA A 285 17.03 -22.05 1.75
C ALA A 285 15.51 -22.17 1.93
N LEU A 286 14.76 -22.47 0.86
CA LEU A 286 13.31 -22.66 0.92
C LEU A 286 12.92 -23.84 1.82
N GLN A 287 13.71 -24.89 1.85
CA GLN A 287 13.47 -26.04 2.74
C GLN A 287 13.72 -25.71 4.22
N LEU A 288 14.71 -24.87 4.52
CA LEU A 288 14.98 -24.40 5.89
C LEU A 288 13.94 -23.39 6.40
N LEU A 289 13.32 -22.65 5.50
CA LEU A 289 12.30 -21.65 5.83
C LEU A 289 10.87 -22.24 5.88
N ARG A 290 10.70 -23.48 5.40
CA ARG A 290 9.42 -24.19 5.35
C ARG A 290 9.00 -24.76 6.72
#